data_e70e3c053475a4bd85880ccbdc1296e2
#
_entry.id   e70e3c053475a4bd85880ccbdc1296e2
#
_cell.length_a   1.000
_cell.length_b   1.000
_cell.length_c   1.000
_cell.angle_alpha   90.00
_cell.angle_beta   90.00
_cell.angle_gamma   90.00
#
_symmetry.space_group_name_H-M   'P 1'
#
loop_
_entity.id
_entity.type
_entity.pdbx_description
1 polymer ?
#
loop_
_entity_poly.entity_id
_entity_poly.type
_entity_poly.pdbx_seq_one_letter_code
_entity_poly.pdbx_strand_id
1 'polypeptide(L)'
;MWLTLTLLGIILYILTIRVKRERSIDYKCFLLTLPTSKKRKETFLKSHDNTIPLEIIYGTDTKKIENISDFKHLIKPEYYREAIRMHYNPSRKRPDITYINAGAIGCYMGHMDFYERCFAQGLKYAVMFEDNVIVKSPELYAQIQDVIDTLGNNFEICFFHCLSRLPSGQQKGLESVKWITSTKCYLVNVENMKKYHKHFFPIDNHVDLKHEDIIAKGARVFYKDLRAYMKIDRTGPSTIGHHDWGYKHRFSRQYPHLTTNVLKQGY
;
A
#
# COMPACT_ATOMS: atom_id res chain seq x y z
N MET A 1 37.55 25.13 32.95
CA MET A 1 37.64 24.67 31.57
C MET A 1 36.90 23.37 31.29
N TRP A 2 36.98 22.34 32.12
CA TRP A 2 36.28 21.05 31.92
C TRP A 2 34.75 21.17 32.06
N LEU A 3 34.25 21.93 33.03
CA LEU A 3 32.78 22.11 33.23
C LEU A 3 32.11 22.84 32.04
N THR A 4 32.81 23.78 31.41
CA THR A 4 32.27 24.50 30.24
C THR A 4 32.16 23.62 29.00
N LEU A 5 33.13 22.71 28.79
CA LEU A 5 33.10 21.75 27.68
C LEU A 5 31.97 20.70 27.85
N THR A 6 31.74 20.24 29.09
CA THR A 6 30.67 19.29 29.39
C THR A 6 29.29 19.92 29.19
N LEU A 7 29.10 21.18 29.63
CA LEU A 7 27.87 21.93 29.44
C LEU A 7 27.55 22.18 27.96
N LEU A 8 28.56 22.54 27.17
CA LEU A 8 28.44 22.73 25.71
C LEU A 8 28.06 21.43 24.99
N GLY A 9 28.64 20.27 25.41
CA GLY A 9 28.29 18.96 24.88
C GLY A 9 26.85 18.57 25.19
N ILE A 10 26.36 18.85 26.40
CA ILE A 10 24.97 18.60 26.80
C ILE A 10 24.01 19.50 26.03
N ILE A 11 24.32 20.78 25.85
CA ILE A 11 23.51 21.72 25.08
C ILE A 11 23.44 21.29 23.60
N LEU A 12 24.56 20.92 22.99
CA LEU A 12 24.60 20.41 21.62
C LEU A 12 23.81 19.10 21.48
N TYR A 13 23.90 18.21 22.45
CA TYR A 13 23.13 16.96 22.46
C TYR A 13 21.63 17.24 22.59
N ILE A 14 21.22 18.15 23.49
CA ILE A 14 19.81 18.57 23.65
C ILE A 14 19.31 19.29 22.40
N LEU A 15 20.11 20.14 21.76
CA LEU A 15 19.76 20.81 20.51
C LEU A 15 19.64 19.80 19.37
N THR A 16 20.52 18.81 19.30
CA THR A 16 20.47 17.75 18.27
C THR A 16 19.23 16.86 18.45
N ILE A 17 18.85 16.56 19.71
CA ILE A 17 17.60 15.86 20.02
C ILE A 17 16.38 16.71 19.69
N ARG A 18 16.38 18.01 20.02
CA ARG A 18 15.30 18.93 19.69
C ARG A 18 15.12 19.12 18.21
N VAL A 19 16.20 19.31 17.45
CA VAL A 19 16.16 19.42 15.98
C VAL A 19 15.64 18.13 15.32
N LYS A 20 15.93 16.95 15.89
CA LYS A 20 15.30 15.69 15.43
C LYS A 20 13.79 15.61 15.76
N ARG A 21 13.30 16.32 16.75
CA ARG A 21 11.90 16.25 17.22
C ARG A 21 10.95 17.20 16.49
N GLU A 22 11.45 18.19 15.76
CA GLU A 22 10.64 19.20 15.05
C GLU A 22 10.67 19.07 13.53
N ARG A 23 10.99 17.88 12.96
CA ARG A 23 10.76 17.68 11.54
C ARG A 23 9.26 17.75 11.27
N SER A 24 8.82 18.82 10.60
CA SER A 24 7.46 18.90 10.09
C SER A 24 7.20 17.68 9.18
N ILE A 25 6.07 17.05 9.36
CA ILE A 25 5.63 15.95 8.51
C ILE A 25 4.82 16.55 7.38
N ASP A 26 5.31 16.38 6.14
CA ASP A 26 4.75 17.00 4.95
C ASP A 26 3.72 16.11 4.23
N TYR A 27 3.17 15.12 4.92
CA TYR A 27 2.19 14.19 4.37
C TYR A 27 1.04 13.93 5.33
N LYS A 28 -0.08 13.47 4.78
CA LYS A 28 -1.24 12.98 5.52
C LYS A 28 -1.33 11.47 5.40
N CYS A 29 -1.68 10.80 6.51
CA CYS A 29 -1.91 9.36 6.54
C CYS A 29 -3.38 9.05 6.29
N PHE A 30 -3.61 7.89 5.64
CA PHE A 30 -4.93 7.33 5.42
C PHE A 30 -4.94 5.87 5.86
N LEU A 31 -6.02 5.46 6.49
CA LEU A 31 -6.27 4.07 6.88
C LEU A 31 -7.43 3.52 6.08
N LEU A 32 -7.18 2.55 5.22
CA LEU A 32 -8.21 1.79 4.53
C LEU A 32 -8.66 0.62 5.41
N THR A 33 -9.95 0.58 5.73
CA THR A 33 -10.57 -0.48 6.53
C THR A 33 -12.00 -0.73 6.10
N LEU A 34 -12.59 -1.86 6.51
CA LEU A 34 -14.04 -2.07 6.38
C LEU A 34 -14.77 -1.63 7.65
N PRO A 35 -16.03 -1.17 7.57
CA PRO A 35 -16.84 -0.87 8.75
C PRO A 35 -16.93 -2.05 9.73
N THR A 36 -16.88 -3.28 9.21
CA THR A 36 -16.93 -4.54 9.96
C THR A 36 -15.60 -4.94 10.59
N SER A 37 -14.46 -4.37 10.14
CA SER A 37 -13.10 -4.70 10.61
C SER A 37 -12.72 -3.95 11.90
N LYS A 38 -13.63 -3.86 12.88
CA LYS A 38 -13.45 -3.07 14.10
C LYS A 38 -12.15 -3.37 14.83
N LYS A 39 -11.85 -4.67 15.08
CA LYS A 39 -10.64 -5.09 15.81
C LYS A 39 -9.36 -4.66 15.10
N ARG A 40 -9.26 -4.79 13.77
CA ARG A 40 -8.09 -4.38 12.99
C ARG A 40 -7.91 -2.87 13.05
N LYS A 41 -8.99 -2.11 12.81
CA LYS A 41 -8.99 -0.66 12.93
C LYS A 41 -8.50 -0.20 14.31
N GLU A 42 -9.05 -0.76 15.39
CA GLU A 42 -8.63 -0.44 16.76
C GLU A 42 -7.16 -0.77 17.02
N THR A 43 -6.68 -1.92 16.50
CA THR A 43 -5.27 -2.32 16.64
C THR A 43 -4.36 -1.33 15.92
N PHE A 44 -4.72 -0.92 14.70
CA PHE A 44 -3.98 0.11 13.98
C PHE A 44 -3.96 1.43 14.77
N LEU A 45 -5.13 1.93 15.19
CA LEU A 45 -5.26 3.21 15.90
C LEU A 45 -4.47 3.25 17.21
N LYS A 46 -4.40 2.12 17.94
CA LYS A 46 -3.58 2.01 19.17
C LYS A 46 -2.07 2.06 18.87
N SER A 47 -1.65 1.68 17.68
CA SER A 47 -0.25 1.68 17.28
C SER A 47 0.17 2.93 16.51
N HIS A 48 -0.79 3.67 15.97
CA HIS A 48 -0.56 4.91 15.23
C HIS A 48 -0.16 6.05 16.16
N ASP A 49 0.78 6.89 15.72
CA ASP A 49 1.14 8.10 16.46
C ASP A 49 0.06 9.18 16.25
N ASN A 50 -0.67 9.50 17.30
CA ASN A 50 -1.79 10.44 17.26
C ASN A 50 -1.40 11.88 16.90
N THR A 51 -0.10 12.19 16.88
CA THR A 51 0.40 13.50 16.42
C THR A 51 0.42 13.61 14.89
N ILE A 52 0.32 12.46 14.18
CA ILE A 52 0.31 12.41 12.73
C ILE A 52 -1.14 12.46 12.21
N PRO A 53 -1.47 13.41 11.32
CA PRO A 53 -2.83 13.49 10.74
C PRO A 53 -3.25 12.18 10.07
N LEU A 54 -4.40 11.64 10.47
CA LEU A 54 -4.95 10.40 9.94
C LEU A 54 -6.40 10.60 9.48
N GLU A 55 -6.72 10.12 8.28
CA GLU A 55 -8.09 10.00 7.78
C GLU A 55 -8.45 8.54 7.58
N ILE A 56 -9.67 8.15 7.94
CA ILE A 56 -10.15 6.78 7.77
C ILE A 56 -10.99 6.70 6.51
N ILE A 57 -10.64 5.76 5.63
CA ILE A 57 -11.40 5.39 4.45
C ILE A 57 -12.13 4.10 4.74
N TYR A 58 -13.45 4.11 4.66
CA TYR A 58 -14.27 2.91 4.78
C TYR A 58 -14.52 2.33 3.38
N GLY A 59 -13.84 1.23 3.08
CA GLY A 59 -14.05 0.48 1.85
C GLY A 59 -15.43 -0.19 1.82
N THR A 60 -15.90 -0.50 0.62
CA THR A 60 -17.15 -1.26 0.40
C THR A 60 -16.91 -2.75 0.60
N ASP A 61 -17.74 -3.39 1.42
CA ASP A 61 -17.73 -4.85 1.59
C ASP A 61 -18.39 -5.53 0.39
N THR A 62 -17.63 -5.75 -0.65
CA THR A 62 -18.07 -6.40 -1.89
C THR A 62 -18.17 -7.93 -1.79
N LYS A 63 -17.85 -8.54 -0.64
CA LYS A 63 -18.26 -9.93 -0.34
C LYS A 63 -19.77 -10.06 -0.23
N LYS A 64 -20.46 -9.01 0.13
CA LYS A 64 -21.88 -8.84 -0.11
C LYS A 64 -22.05 -8.56 -1.59
N ILE A 65 -22.46 -9.59 -2.33
CA ILE A 65 -22.39 -9.60 -3.79
C ILE A 65 -23.22 -8.49 -4.45
N GLU A 66 -24.28 -8.04 -3.79
CA GLU A 66 -25.10 -6.92 -4.20
C GLU A 66 -24.29 -5.63 -4.37
N ASN A 67 -23.27 -5.42 -3.53
CA ASN A 67 -22.46 -4.22 -3.54
C ASN A 67 -21.50 -4.14 -4.74
N ILE A 68 -21.23 -5.25 -5.44
CA ILE A 68 -20.35 -5.23 -6.61
C ILE A 68 -21.04 -4.61 -7.83
N SER A 69 -22.38 -4.62 -7.88
CA SER A 69 -23.17 -4.08 -8.98
C SER A 69 -22.91 -2.58 -9.19
N ASP A 70 -22.64 -1.86 -8.11
CA ASP A 70 -22.37 -0.41 -8.15
C ASP A 70 -21.11 -0.09 -8.94
N PHE A 71 -20.17 -1.03 -9.00
CA PHE A 71 -18.88 -0.89 -9.69
C PHE A 71 -18.84 -1.54 -11.07
N LYS A 72 -19.95 -2.16 -11.52
CA LYS A 72 -20.00 -2.92 -12.78
C LYS A 72 -19.47 -2.13 -13.98
N HIS A 73 -19.79 -0.85 -14.06
CA HIS A 73 -19.39 0.04 -15.16
C HIS A 73 -17.88 0.37 -15.17
N LEU A 74 -17.18 0.16 -14.04
CA LEU A 74 -15.75 0.38 -13.89
C LEU A 74 -14.92 -0.89 -14.14
N ILE A 75 -15.56 -2.04 -14.30
CA ILE A 75 -14.92 -3.35 -14.38
C ILE A 75 -15.08 -3.88 -15.79
N LYS A 76 -14.01 -4.45 -16.38
CA LYS A 76 -14.15 -5.18 -17.64
C LYS A 76 -15.19 -6.29 -17.52
N PRO A 77 -16.09 -6.45 -18.49
CA PRO A 77 -17.24 -7.38 -18.39
C PRO A 77 -16.85 -8.81 -18.03
N GLU A 78 -15.75 -9.33 -18.58
CA GLU A 78 -15.25 -10.67 -18.30
C GLU A 78 -14.76 -10.82 -16.84
N TYR A 79 -14.13 -9.79 -16.28
CA TYR A 79 -13.66 -9.78 -14.88
C TYR A 79 -14.82 -9.61 -13.90
N TYR A 80 -15.84 -8.81 -14.26
CA TYR A 80 -17.06 -8.71 -13.48
C TYR A 80 -17.75 -10.09 -13.37
N ARG A 81 -17.95 -10.76 -14.52
CA ARG A 81 -18.54 -12.12 -14.55
C ARG A 81 -17.69 -13.12 -13.75
N GLU A 82 -16.36 -13.02 -13.84
CA GLU A 82 -15.48 -13.89 -13.07
C GLU A 82 -15.59 -13.67 -11.58
N ALA A 83 -15.64 -12.41 -11.11
CA ALA A 83 -15.81 -12.09 -9.69
C ALA A 83 -17.13 -12.65 -9.13
N ILE A 84 -18.23 -12.51 -9.88
CA ILE A 84 -19.54 -13.10 -9.53
C ILE A 84 -19.45 -14.63 -9.49
N ARG A 85 -18.86 -15.22 -10.54
CA ARG A 85 -18.69 -16.67 -10.63
C ARG A 85 -17.86 -17.21 -9.47
N MET A 86 -16.78 -16.53 -9.10
CA MET A 86 -15.91 -16.93 -7.98
C MET A 86 -16.60 -16.83 -6.64
N HIS A 87 -17.57 -15.93 -6.49
CA HIS A 87 -18.37 -15.85 -5.27
C HIS A 87 -19.23 -17.10 -5.07
N TYR A 88 -19.92 -17.56 -6.14
CA TYR A 88 -20.84 -18.72 -6.06
C TYR A 88 -20.16 -20.07 -6.28
N ASN A 89 -19.06 -20.11 -7.02
CA ASN A 89 -18.33 -21.34 -7.34
C ASN A 89 -16.80 -21.13 -7.35
N PRO A 90 -16.16 -21.04 -6.19
CA PRO A 90 -14.73 -20.78 -6.09
C PRO A 90 -13.82 -21.90 -6.61
N SER A 91 -14.34 -23.13 -6.74
CA SER A 91 -13.56 -24.30 -7.17
C SER A 91 -13.25 -24.31 -8.67
N ARG A 92 -14.04 -23.62 -9.48
CA ARG A 92 -13.90 -23.59 -10.94
C ARG A 92 -12.96 -22.46 -11.38
N LYS A 93 -11.82 -22.79 -11.97
CA LYS A 93 -10.83 -21.82 -12.43
C LYS A 93 -10.93 -21.58 -13.92
N ARG A 94 -10.76 -20.33 -14.32
CA ARG A 94 -10.52 -19.95 -15.71
C ARG A 94 -9.03 -19.73 -15.93
N PRO A 95 -8.41 -20.39 -16.92
CA PRO A 95 -6.98 -20.23 -17.20
C PRO A 95 -6.66 -18.94 -17.99
N ASP A 96 -7.66 -18.35 -18.62
CA ASP A 96 -7.57 -17.28 -19.63
C ASP A 96 -7.61 -15.86 -19.03
N ILE A 97 -8.04 -15.72 -17.78
CA ILE A 97 -8.08 -14.41 -17.09
C ILE A 97 -7.40 -14.45 -15.73
N THR A 98 -6.90 -13.29 -15.31
CA THR A 98 -6.35 -13.12 -13.98
C THR A 98 -7.40 -13.42 -12.92
N TYR A 99 -7.00 -14.12 -11.87
CA TYR A 99 -7.87 -14.34 -10.72
C TYR A 99 -8.29 -13.00 -10.13
N ILE A 100 -9.60 -12.78 -10.03
CA ILE A 100 -10.19 -11.66 -9.31
C ILE A 100 -11.46 -12.16 -8.60
N ASN A 101 -11.65 -11.73 -7.37
CA ASN A 101 -12.88 -12.01 -6.62
C ASN A 101 -13.55 -10.71 -6.18
N ALA A 102 -14.75 -10.82 -5.66
CA ALA A 102 -15.53 -9.66 -5.22
C ALA A 102 -14.75 -8.81 -4.18
N GLY A 103 -14.12 -9.44 -3.19
CA GLY A 103 -13.35 -8.73 -2.17
C GLY A 103 -12.14 -7.96 -2.73
N ALA A 104 -11.51 -8.47 -3.80
CA ALA A 104 -10.43 -7.77 -4.49
C ALA A 104 -10.92 -6.49 -5.17
N ILE A 105 -12.15 -6.49 -5.71
CA ILE A 105 -12.77 -5.29 -6.29
C ILE A 105 -13.03 -4.25 -5.20
N GLY A 106 -13.55 -4.64 -4.03
CA GLY A 106 -13.75 -3.72 -2.92
C GLY A 106 -12.44 -3.10 -2.42
N CYS A 107 -11.39 -3.90 -2.31
CA CYS A 107 -10.05 -3.42 -1.99
C CYS A 107 -9.56 -2.42 -3.05
N TYR A 108 -9.71 -2.76 -4.33
CA TYR A 108 -9.36 -1.90 -5.45
C TYR A 108 -10.03 -0.53 -5.34
N MET A 109 -11.35 -0.52 -5.15
CA MET A 109 -12.12 0.72 -5.04
C MET A 109 -11.73 1.55 -3.80
N GLY A 110 -11.36 0.89 -2.70
CA GLY A 110 -10.82 1.60 -1.53
C GLY A 110 -9.52 2.35 -1.82
N HIS A 111 -8.63 1.77 -2.64
CA HIS A 111 -7.42 2.47 -3.10
C HIS A 111 -7.72 3.59 -4.09
N MET A 112 -8.77 3.45 -4.92
CA MET A 112 -9.20 4.54 -5.81
C MET A 112 -9.80 5.70 -5.02
N ASP A 113 -10.64 5.43 -4.02
CA ASP A 113 -11.17 6.46 -3.09
C ASP A 113 -10.03 7.21 -2.38
N PHE A 114 -8.96 6.50 -1.98
CA PHE A 114 -7.76 7.15 -1.45
C PHE A 114 -7.16 8.16 -2.42
N TYR A 115 -6.92 7.78 -3.67
CA TYR A 115 -6.35 8.70 -4.66
C TYR A 115 -7.28 9.90 -4.88
N GLU A 116 -8.58 9.68 -5.05
CA GLU A 116 -9.56 10.74 -5.27
C GLU A 116 -9.61 11.73 -4.11
N ARG A 117 -9.58 11.24 -2.87
CA ARG A 117 -9.50 12.11 -1.66
C ARG A 117 -8.21 12.92 -1.63
N CYS A 118 -7.08 12.31 -1.98
CA CYS A 118 -5.81 13.02 -2.06
C CYS A 118 -5.86 14.15 -3.10
N PHE A 119 -6.47 13.90 -4.27
CA PHE A 119 -6.63 14.90 -5.33
C PHE A 119 -7.58 16.01 -4.91
N ALA A 120 -8.74 15.68 -4.33
CA ALA A 120 -9.73 16.64 -3.88
C ALA A 120 -9.21 17.56 -2.76
N GLN A 121 -8.36 17.03 -1.87
CA GLN A 121 -7.75 17.79 -0.79
C GLN A 121 -6.50 18.58 -1.21
N GLY A 122 -6.03 18.44 -2.45
CA GLY A 122 -4.83 19.12 -2.95
C GLY A 122 -3.55 18.73 -2.19
N LEU A 123 -3.49 17.50 -1.68
CA LEU A 123 -2.33 17.05 -0.91
C LEU A 123 -1.10 16.95 -1.81
N LYS A 124 0.07 17.24 -1.27
CA LYS A 124 1.34 17.04 -1.96
C LYS A 124 1.80 15.58 -1.84
N TYR A 125 1.79 15.07 -0.62
CA TYR A 125 2.15 13.70 -0.30
C TYR A 125 1.09 13.06 0.58
N ALA A 126 0.87 11.76 0.39
CA ALA A 126 -0.07 10.99 1.19
C ALA A 126 0.46 9.57 1.42
N VAL A 127 0.18 9.02 2.58
CA VAL A 127 0.55 7.63 2.95
C VAL A 127 -0.71 6.82 3.15
N MET A 128 -0.79 5.69 2.45
CA MET A 128 -1.85 4.70 2.61
C MET A 128 -1.39 3.59 3.54
N PHE A 129 -2.25 3.21 4.49
CA PHE A 129 -2.14 2.00 5.30
C PHE A 129 -3.39 1.15 5.12
N GLU A 130 -3.22 -0.17 4.95
CA GLU A 130 -4.30 -1.12 5.15
C GLU A 130 -4.43 -1.47 6.65
N ASP A 131 -5.63 -1.84 7.09
CA ASP A 131 -5.98 -2.05 8.50
C ASP A 131 -5.28 -3.23 9.21
N ASN A 132 -4.55 -4.05 8.46
CA ASN A 132 -3.71 -5.11 8.99
C ASN A 132 -2.25 -4.71 9.21
N VAL A 133 -1.90 -3.45 9.00
CA VAL A 133 -0.60 -2.90 9.39
C VAL A 133 -0.63 -2.56 10.88
N ILE A 134 0.46 -2.88 11.59
CA ILE A 134 0.69 -2.48 12.98
C ILE A 134 2.01 -1.71 13.01
N VAL A 135 1.96 -0.47 13.45
CA VAL A 135 3.15 0.35 13.67
C VAL A 135 3.88 -0.16 14.92
N LYS A 136 5.16 -0.47 14.79
CA LYS A 136 6.01 -0.98 15.90
C LYS A 136 6.81 0.11 16.58
N SER A 137 7.11 1.17 15.82
CA SER A 137 7.90 2.31 16.29
C SER A 137 7.44 3.60 15.61
N PRO A 138 7.34 4.71 16.34
CA PRO A 138 7.05 6.03 15.77
C PRO A 138 8.13 6.50 14.77
N GLU A 139 9.32 5.91 14.79
CA GLU A 139 10.37 6.16 13.81
C GLU A 139 9.93 5.85 12.37
N LEU A 140 8.88 5.02 12.17
CA LEU A 140 8.28 4.77 10.87
C LEU A 140 8.00 6.07 10.12
N TYR A 141 7.42 7.05 10.81
CA TYR A 141 7.01 8.32 10.20
C TYR A 141 8.21 9.18 9.79
N ALA A 142 9.27 9.19 10.59
CA ALA A 142 10.52 9.84 10.23
C ALA A 142 11.18 9.17 9.02
N GLN A 143 11.15 7.84 8.94
CA GLN A 143 11.66 7.09 7.79
C GLN A 143 10.87 7.36 6.50
N ILE A 144 9.57 7.60 6.61
CA ILE A 144 8.72 8.00 5.47
C ILE A 144 9.09 9.43 5.03
N GLN A 145 9.27 10.37 5.99
CA GLN A 145 9.71 11.73 5.68
C GLN A 145 11.09 11.74 5.00
N ASP A 146 12.02 10.91 5.45
CA ASP A 146 13.34 10.77 4.81
C ASP A 146 13.25 10.33 3.34
N VAL A 147 12.24 9.55 2.95
CA VAL A 147 11.98 9.21 1.54
C VAL A 147 11.55 10.45 0.75
N ILE A 148 10.66 11.26 1.32
CA ILE A 148 10.22 12.52 0.70
C ILE A 148 11.41 13.46 0.51
N ASP A 149 12.21 13.66 1.56
CA ASP A 149 13.38 14.52 1.54
C ASP A 149 14.44 14.04 0.51
N THR A 150 14.56 12.72 0.37
CA THR A 150 15.51 12.09 -0.55
C THR A 150 15.09 12.20 -2.01
N LEU A 151 13.82 11.90 -2.30
CA LEU A 151 13.31 11.82 -3.67
C LEU A 151 12.74 13.16 -4.17
N GLY A 152 12.24 14.02 -3.26
CA GLY A 152 11.56 15.26 -3.61
C GLY A 152 10.35 14.97 -4.52
N ASN A 153 10.33 15.60 -5.69
CA ASN A 153 9.27 15.39 -6.69
C ASN A 153 9.59 14.26 -7.70
N ASN A 154 10.67 13.48 -7.48
CA ASN A 154 11.16 12.52 -8.47
C ASN A 154 10.60 11.09 -8.30
N PHE A 155 9.35 10.94 -7.86
CA PHE A 155 8.68 9.66 -7.75
C PHE A 155 7.16 9.83 -7.88
N GLU A 156 6.47 8.74 -8.17
CA GLU A 156 5.03 8.60 -8.13
C GLU A 156 4.58 7.83 -6.90
N ILE A 157 5.22 6.67 -6.61
CA ILE A 157 4.90 5.83 -5.45
C ILE A 157 6.19 5.29 -4.83
N CYS A 158 6.22 5.17 -3.50
CA CYS A 158 7.22 4.40 -2.76
C CYS A 158 6.54 3.40 -1.83
N PHE A 159 6.75 2.10 -2.07
CA PHE A 159 6.22 1.04 -1.24
C PHE A 159 7.12 0.77 -0.04
N PHE A 160 6.51 0.47 1.13
CA PHE A 160 7.22 0.18 2.39
C PHE A 160 7.09 -1.27 2.82
N HIS A 161 6.22 -2.01 2.16
CA HIS A 161 6.06 -3.45 2.29
C HIS A 161 5.81 -4.06 0.91
N CYS A 162 6.40 -5.20 0.65
CA CYS A 162 6.09 -5.99 -0.54
C CYS A 162 6.05 -7.48 -0.21
N LEU A 163 5.30 -8.23 -1.00
CA LEU A 163 5.32 -9.69 -1.01
C LEU A 163 6.39 -10.18 -1.98
N SER A 164 6.46 -9.54 -3.14
CA SER A 164 7.46 -9.82 -4.16
C SER A 164 7.70 -8.57 -5.00
N ARG A 165 8.89 -8.45 -5.59
CA ARG A 165 9.27 -7.34 -6.46
C ARG A 165 10.38 -7.71 -7.41
N LEU A 166 10.50 -6.96 -8.50
CA LEU A 166 11.59 -7.03 -9.46
C LEU A 166 12.33 -5.69 -9.46
N PRO A 167 13.55 -5.64 -8.88
CA PRO A 167 14.37 -4.43 -8.91
C PRO A 167 14.74 -4.01 -10.33
N SER A 168 14.90 -2.70 -10.54
CA SER A 168 15.43 -2.13 -11.78
C SER A 168 16.71 -1.32 -11.57
N GLY A 169 17.05 -1.01 -10.34
CA GLY A 169 18.22 -0.23 -9.97
C GLY A 169 18.11 0.36 -8.57
N GLN A 170 19.04 1.23 -8.25
CA GLN A 170 19.03 2.01 -7.03
C GLN A 170 19.17 3.50 -7.35
N GLN A 171 18.44 4.34 -6.64
CA GLN A 171 18.54 5.79 -6.69
C GLN A 171 18.58 6.35 -5.27
N LYS A 172 19.68 7.02 -4.90
CA LYS A 172 19.83 7.63 -3.56
C LYS A 172 19.54 6.66 -2.39
N GLY A 173 19.96 5.40 -2.52
CA GLY A 173 19.75 4.38 -1.47
C GLY A 173 18.37 3.73 -1.45
N LEU A 174 17.48 4.12 -2.35
CA LEU A 174 16.15 3.51 -2.54
C LEU A 174 16.16 2.59 -3.76
N GLU A 175 15.48 1.46 -3.65
CA GLU A 175 15.37 0.50 -4.74
C GLU A 175 14.28 0.95 -5.72
N SER A 176 14.64 1.22 -6.98
CA SER A 176 13.67 1.38 -8.05
C SER A 176 13.18 0.01 -8.53
N VAL A 177 11.89 -0.10 -8.90
CA VAL A 177 11.29 -1.39 -9.24
C VAL A 177 10.59 -1.35 -10.59
N LYS A 178 10.67 -2.47 -11.34
CA LYS A 178 9.88 -2.71 -12.55
C LYS A 178 8.54 -3.36 -12.24
N TRP A 179 8.46 -3.99 -11.10
CA TRP A 179 7.28 -4.73 -10.67
C TRP A 179 7.29 -4.88 -9.15
N ILE A 180 6.12 -4.79 -8.53
CA ILE A 180 5.95 -4.94 -7.08
C ILE A 180 4.53 -5.37 -6.75
N THR A 181 4.38 -6.25 -5.76
CA THR A 181 3.07 -6.64 -5.21
C THR A 181 2.93 -6.28 -3.75
N SER A 182 1.73 -6.01 -3.35
CA SER A 182 1.26 -5.60 -2.03
C SER A 182 1.06 -4.09 -1.91
N THR A 183 -0.11 -3.75 -1.38
CA THR A 183 -0.54 -2.37 -1.16
C THR A 183 -0.69 -2.04 0.33
N LYS A 184 -0.03 -2.82 1.21
CA LYS A 184 -0.21 -2.73 2.68
C LYS A 184 0.17 -1.36 3.26
N CYS A 185 1.27 -0.78 2.73
CA CYS A 185 1.73 0.53 3.13
C CYS A 185 2.56 1.15 2.01
N TYR A 186 2.18 2.34 1.56
CA TYR A 186 2.91 3.08 0.53
C TYR A 186 2.69 4.58 0.61
N LEU A 187 3.68 5.33 0.16
CA LEU A 187 3.69 6.78 -0.01
C LEU A 187 3.41 7.15 -1.46
N VAL A 188 2.60 8.18 -1.68
CA VAL A 188 2.28 8.73 -3.00
C VAL A 188 2.72 10.19 -3.10
N ASN A 189 3.36 10.54 -4.22
CA ASN A 189 3.42 11.91 -4.68
C ASN A 189 2.14 12.19 -5.47
N VAL A 190 1.22 12.91 -4.85
CA VAL A 190 -0.15 13.07 -5.31
C VAL A 190 -0.22 13.77 -6.66
N GLU A 191 0.57 14.84 -6.84
CA GLU A 191 0.56 15.60 -8.09
C GLU A 191 1.07 14.75 -9.27
N ASN A 192 2.16 14.03 -9.06
CA ASN A 192 2.71 13.16 -10.08
C ASN A 192 1.78 11.99 -10.42
N MET A 193 0.99 11.52 -9.45
CA MET A 193 0.11 10.37 -9.61
C MET A 193 -1.16 10.70 -10.40
N LYS A 194 -1.61 11.95 -10.43
CA LYS A 194 -2.81 12.39 -11.16
C LYS A 194 -2.84 11.92 -12.62
N LYS A 195 -1.71 12.03 -13.33
CA LYS A 195 -1.62 11.64 -14.75
C LYS A 195 -1.79 10.15 -14.99
N TYR A 196 -1.53 9.32 -13.97
CA TYR A 196 -1.62 7.86 -14.06
C TYR A 196 -2.96 7.32 -13.57
N HIS A 197 -3.76 8.07 -12.82
CA HIS A 197 -5.01 7.60 -12.20
C HIS A 197 -5.98 6.97 -13.21
N LYS A 198 -6.13 7.57 -14.39
CA LYS A 198 -6.98 7.02 -15.46
C LYS A 198 -6.59 5.60 -15.92
N HIS A 199 -5.34 5.18 -15.71
CA HIS A 199 -4.85 3.87 -16.14
C HIS A 199 -5.20 2.75 -15.17
N PHE A 200 -5.78 3.06 -14.01
CA PHE A 200 -6.36 2.07 -13.14
C PHE A 200 -7.70 1.55 -13.67
N PHE A 201 -8.32 2.21 -14.63
CA PHE A 201 -9.59 1.81 -15.20
C PHE A 201 -9.47 1.44 -16.70
N PRO A 202 -10.32 0.50 -17.16
CA PRO A 202 -11.24 -0.33 -16.41
C PRO A 202 -10.50 -1.36 -15.52
N ILE A 203 -11.17 -1.83 -14.45
CA ILE A 203 -10.62 -2.87 -13.54
C ILE A 203 -10.54 -4.20 -14.30
N ASP A 204 -9.33 -4.71 -14.44
CA ASP A 204 -9.04 -5.98 -15.13
C ASP A 204 -7.92 -6.78 -14.43
N ASN A 205 -7.55 -6.34 -13.22
CA ASN A 205 -6.54 -6.99 -12.41
C ASN A 205 -6.66 -6.55 -10.94
N HIS A 206 -5.86 -7.14 -10.06
CA HIS A 206 -5.69 -6.64 -8.70
C HIS A 206 -5.02 -5.25 -8.71
N VAL A 207 -5.28 -4.43 -7.69
CA VAL A 207 -4.74 -3.08 -7.61
C VAL A 207 -3.22 -3.05 -7.53
N ASP A 208 -2.60 -4.01 -6.85
CA ASP A 208 -1.16 -4.14 -6.77
C ASP A 208 -0.53 -4.48 -8.14
N LEU A 209 -1.18 -5.32 -8.94
CA LEU A 209 -0.73 -5.64 -10.30
C LEU A 209 -0.95 -4.49 -11.29
N LYS A 210 -1.93 -3.62 -11.05
CA LYS A 210 -2.13 -2.41 -11.88
C LYS A 210 -1.00 -1.38 -11.71
N HIS A 211 -0.24 -1.46 -10.62
CA HIS A 211 0.97 -0.65 -10.50
C HIS A 211 2.04 -1.03 -11.54
N GLU A 212 2.06 -2.29 -12.03
CA GLU A 212 2.92 -2.68 -13.16
C GLU A 212 2.54 -1.93 -14.43
N ASP A 213 1.24 -1.78 -14.72
CA ASP A 213 0.75 -1.04 -15.89
C ASP A 213 1.23 0.41 -15.89
N ILE A 214 1.20 1.08 -14.74
CA ILE A 214 1.66 2.47 -14.64
C ILE A 214 3.18 2.58 -14.68
N ILE A 215 3.92 1.59 -14.16
CA ILE A 215 5.38 1.52 -14.30
C ILE A 215 5.76 1.39 -15.77
N ALA A 216 5.08 0.53 -16.53
CA ALA A 216 5.29 0.38 -17.97
C ALA A 216 5.01 1.67 -18.75
N LYS A 217 4.20 2.59 -18.19
CA LYS A 217 3.90 3.92 -18.73
C LYS A 217 4.86 5.01 -18.24
N GLY A 218 5.94 4.63 -17.54
CA GLY A 218 6.98 5.53 -17.08
C GLY A 218 6.79 6.10 -15.68
N ALA A 219 5.89 5.54 -14.85
CA ALA A 219 5.84 5.90 -13.44
C ALA A 219 7.11 5.44 -12.71
N ARG A 220 7.68 6.34 -11.91
CA ARG A 220 8.87 6.05 -11.08
C ARG A 220 8.39 5.49 -9.76
N VAL A 221 8.56 4.19 -9.60
CA VAL A 221 8.13 3.46 -8.42
C VAL A 221 9.34 2.94 -7.66
N PHE A 222 9.33 3.18 -6.35
CA PHE A 222 10.41 2.81 -5.45
C PHE A 222 9.93 1.86 -4.36
N TYR A 223 10.89 1.21 -3.74
CA TYR A 223 10.71 0.40 -2.54
C TYR A 223 11.76 0.77 -1.49
N LYS A 224 11.31 0.89 -0.24
CA LYS A 224 12.14 0.98 0.96
C LYS A 224 11.62 -0.01 1.99
N ASP A 225 12.46 -0.92 2.46
CA ASP A 225 12.06 -1.88 3.48
C ASP A 225 11.91 -1.21 4.85
N LEU A 226 10.67 -1.07 5.31
CA LEU A 226 10.36 -0.53 6.64
C LEU A 226 9.78 -1.58 7.61
N ARG A 227 9.98 -2.89 7.35
CA ARG A 227 9.51 -3.98 8.22
C ARG A 227 10.14 -3.96 9.63
N ALA A 228 11.24 -3.28 9.81
CA ALA A 228 11.79 -3.03 11.17
C ALA A 228 10.83 -2.20 12.03
N TYR A 229 10.09 -1.26 11.42
CA TYR A 229 9.23 -0.27 12.08
C TYR A 229 7.74 -0.60 12.02
N MET A 230 7.34 -1.60 11.24
CA MET A 230 5.95 -2.06 11.13
C MET A 230 5.88 -3.57 10.95
N LYS A 231 4.72 -4.16 11.22
CA LYS A 231 4.42 -5.57 10.90
C LYS A 231 3.05 -5.70 10.28
N ILE A 232 2.82 -6.79 9.56
CA ILE A 232 1.52 -7.14 9.01
C ILE A 232 0.85 -8.15 9.95
N ASP A 233 -0.33 -7.81 10.45
CA ASP A 233 -1.17 -8.74 11.19
C ASP A 233 -1.80 -9.76 10.24
N ARG A 234 -1.43 -11.02 10.43
CA ARG A 234 -1.93 -12.16 9.65
C ARG A 234 -2.85 -13.07 10.47
N THR A 235 -3.18 -12.68 11.70
CA THR A 235 -3.92 -13.54 12.63
C THR A 235 -5.41 -13.65 12.32
N GLY A 236 -5.96 -12.74 11.52
CA GLY A 236 -7.36 -12.74 11.10
C GLY A 236 -7.57 -13.27 9.68
N PRO A 237 -8.82 -13.65 9.33
CA PRO A 237 -9.14 -14.06 7.97
C PRO A 237 -8.92 -12.91 7.00
N SER A 238 -8.50 -13.25 5.75
CA SER A 238 -8.36 -12.25 4.69
C SER A 238 -9.70 -11.55 4.43
N THR A 239 -9.71 -10.21 4.50
CA THR A 239 -10.90 -9.41 4.13
C THR A 239 -11.19 -9.49 2.64
N ILE A 240 -10.16 -9.72 1.81
CA ILE A 240 -10.28 -9.89 0.37
C ILE A 240 -10.82 -11.30 0.01
N GLY A 241 -10.70 -12.29 0.92
CA GLY A 241 -11.21 -13.64 0.69
C GLY A 241 -10.38 -14.46 -0.28
N HIS A 242 -9.06 -14.24 -0.32
CA HIS A 242 -8.15 -15.14 -1.02
C HIS A 242 -8.19 -16.53 -0.38
N HIS A 243 -8.64 -17.51 -1.14
CA HIS A 243 -8.40 -18.92 -0.81
C HIS A 243 -6.97 -19.24 -1.24
N ASP A 244 -6.10 -19.53 -0.30
CA ASP A 244 -4.65 -19.74 -0.49
C ASP A 244 -4.30 -20.61 -1.70
N TRP A 245 -5.11 -21.63 -1.96
CA TRP A 245 -4.86 -22.57 -3.05
C TRP A 245 -5.10 -21.98 -4.46
N GLY A 246 -6.12 -21.14 -4.64
CA GLY A 246 -6.45 -20.49 -5.92
C GLY A 246 -5.42 -19.46 -6.35
N TYR A 247 -4.91 -18.70 -5.40
CA TYR A 247 -3.94 -17.63 -5.62
C TYR A 247 -2.56 -18.21 -6.04
N LYS A 248 -2.02 -19.16 -5.28
CA LYS A 248 -0.72 -19.78 -5.56
C LYS A 248 -0.63 -20.36 -6.97
N HIS A 249 -1.68 -21.04 -7.43
CA HIS A 249 -1.66 -21.69 -8.75
C HIS A 249 -1.75 -20.75 -9.95
N ARG A 250 -2.44 -19.62 -9.82
CA ARG A 250 -2.61 -18.68 -10.94
C ARG A 250 -1.46 -17.70 -11.03
N PHE A 251 -1.01 -17.21 -9.90
CA PHE A 251 0.17 -16.37 -9.83
C PHE A 251 1.38 -17.07 -10.45
N SER A 252 1.57 -18.36 -10.17
CA SER A 252 2.66 -19.13 -10.76
C SER A 252 2.55 -19.34 -12.28
N ARG A 253 1.34 -19.39 -12.84
CA ARG A 253 1.14 -19.52 -14.29
C ARG A 253 1.29 -18.20 -15.04
N GLN A 254 0.80 -17.12 -14.46
CA GLN A 254 0.81 -15.79 -15.06
C GLN A 254 2.20 -15.13 -14.92
N TYR A 255 2.89 -15.43 -13.83
CA TYR A 255 4.21 -14.87 -13.52
C TYR A 255 5.18 -15.98 -13.09
N PRO A 256 5.55 -16.92 -14.00
CA PRO A 256 6.38 -18.08 -13.65
C PRO A 256 7.74 -17.70 -13.09
N HIS A 257 8.29 -16.56 -13.51
CA HIS A 257 9.56 -16.02 -13.02
C HIS A 257 9.51 -15.53 -11.56
N LEU A 258 8.32 -15.34 -11.00
CA LEU A 258 8.11 -14.82 -9.63
C LEU A 258 7.84 -15.94 -8.61
N THR A 259 7.47 -17.14 -9.10
CA THR A 259 7.06 -18.29 -8.27
C THR A 259 8.14 -18.71 -7.28
N THR A 260 9.39 -18.65 -7.70
CA THR A 260 10.55 -19.08 -6.88
C THR A 260 10.73 -18.21 -5.64
N ASN A 261 10.39 -16.94 -5.72
CA ASN A 261 10.55 -16.01 -4.59
C ASN A 261 9.35 -16.02 -3.64
N VAL A 262 8.14 -16.24 -4.17
CA VAL A 262 6.90 -16.32 -3.36
C VAL A 262 6.87 -17.60 -2.54
N LEU A 263 7.27 -18.73 -3.11
CA LEU A 263 7.31 -20.02 -2.41
C LEU A 263 8.40 -20.09 -1.33
N LYS A 264 9.51 -19.36 -1.49
CA LYS A 264 10.60 -19.29 -0.50
C LYS A 264 10.24 -18.42 0.72
N GLN A 265 9.20 -17.60 0.66
CA GLN A 265 8.78 -16.71 1.73
C GLN A 265 7.67 -17.29 2.64
N GLY A 266 7.37 -18.58 2.54
CA GLY A 266 6.52 -19.30 3.49
C GLY A 266 5.02 -19.00 3.39
N TYR A 267 4.48 -18.89 2.18
CA TYR A 267 3.03 -18.84 1.91
C TYR A 267 2.41 -20.22 1.77
#